data_55abfe69f02792aa5a79fa81aac155d6
#
_entry.id   55abfe69f02792aa5a79fa81aac155d6
#
_cell.length_a   1.000
_cell.length_b   1.000
_cell.length_c   1.000
_cell.angle_alpha   90.00
_cell.angle_beta   90.00
_cell.angle_gamma   90.00
#
_symmetry.space_group_name_H-M   'P 1'
#
loop_
_entity.id
_entity.type
_entity.pdbx_description
1 polymer ?
#
loop_
_entity_poly.entity_id
_entity_poly.type
_entity_poly.pdbx_seq_one_letter_code
_entity_poly.pdbx_strand_id
1 'polypeptide(L)'
;MRTSWTTDGHKWLNTPYDGAMVICRDAAAPASTMNSDAAYLSGTQDAQKNLNLEFSRRPRGIPIWAALRALGRSGVATMIERHCAQASRIAEGLRDAGYEVLNRVVINQVLVRAATDDQTVAIR
;
A
#
# COMPACT_ATOMS: atom_id res chain seq x y z
N MET A 1 -16.91 13.51 -0.81
CA MET A 1 -15.58 13.84 -0.25
C MET A 1 -15.03 12.58 0.41
N ARG A 2 -13.79 12.15 0.12
CA ARG A 2 -13.23 10.93 0.73
C ARG A 2 -12.96 11.15 2.21
N THR A 3 -13.33 10.18 3.04
CA THR A 3 -13.21 10.24 4.50
C THR A 3 -12.02 9.47 5.04
N SER A 4 -11.48 8.53 4.25
CA SER A 4 -10.32 7.73 4.63
C SER A 4 -9.45 7.38 3.43
N TRP A 5 -8.17 7.05 3.72
CA TRP A 5 -7.17 6.54 2.80
C TRP A 5 -6.52 5.31 3.42
N THR A 6 -6.18 4.34 2.59
CA THR A 6 -5.37 3.20 3.03
C THR A 6 -4.25 2.93 2.03
N THR A 7 -3.12 2.47 2.52
CA THR A 7 -1.98 2.06 1.69
C THR A 7 -1.20 0.94 2.37
N ASP A 8 -0.82 -0.06 1.58
CA ASP A 8 0.01 -1.16 2.04
C ASP A 8 1.50 -0.79 1.95
N GLY A 9 2.22 -0.97 3.04
CA GLY A 9 3.65 -0.67 3.09
C GLY A 9 4.48 -1.54 2.14
N HIS A 10 4.11 -2.82 2.00
CA HIS A 10 4.80 -3.77 1.12
C HIS A 10 4.62 -3.50 -0.38
N LYS A 11 3.66 -2.66 -0.78
CA LYS A 11 3.45 -2.31 -2.19
C LYS A 11 4.29 -1.14 -2.64
N TRP A 12 4.37 -0.08 -1.83
CA TRP A 12 5.02 1.16 -2.22
C TRP A 12 6.29 1.47 -1.44
N LEU A 13 6.36 1.11 -0.15
CA LEU A 13 7.49 1.45 0.71
C LEU A 13 8.54 0.32 0.81
N ASN A 14 8.33 -0.78 0.09
CA ASN A 14 9.20 -1.94 0.13
C ASN A 14 9.46 -2.48 1.55
N THR A 15 8.45 -2.39 2.40
CA THR A 15 8.51 -2.95 3.76
C THR A 15 8.08 -4.41 3.77
N PRO A 16 8.43 -5.19 4.81
CA PRO A 16 7.94 -6.55 4.94
C PRO A 16 6.41 -6.64 4.89
N TYR A 17 5.93 -7.75 4.38
CA TYR A 17 4.51 -8.10 4.40
C TYR A 17 4.04 -8.18 5.85
N ASP A 18 2.97 -7.76 6.09
CA ASP A 18 1.57 -7.50 5.99
C ASP A 18 1.21 -6.16 6.66
N GLY A 19 2.09 -5.16 6.59
CA GLY A 19 1.87 -3.83 7.17
C GLY A 19 1.10 -2.91 6.23
N ALA A 20 0.06 -2.26 6.76
CA ALA A 20 -0.71 -1.23 6.09
C ALA A 20 -0.92 -0.01 6.99
N MET A 21 -1.23 1.13 6.37
CA MET A 21 -1.60 2.36 7.07
C MET A 21 -3.02 2.77 6.66
N VAL A 22 -3.80 3.18 7.65
CA VAL A 22 -5.11 3.80 7.44
C VAL A 22 -5.06 5.23 7.97
N ILE A 23 -5.46 6.17 7.14
CA ILE A 23 -5.51 7.59 7.47
C ILE A 23 -6.97 8.02 7.41
N CYS A 24 -7.56 8.35 8.54
CA CYS A 24 -8.96 8.76 8.65
C CYS A 24 -9.05 10.25 8.97
N ARG A 25 -10.04 10.92 8.39
CA ARG A 25 -10.34 12.31 8.72
C ARG A 25 -10.89 12.43 10.15
N ASP A 26 -11.79 11.53 10.50
CA ASP A 26 -12.38 11.44 11.82
C ASP A 26 -11.59 10.39 12.64
N ALA A 27 -10.78 10.87 13.58
CA ALA A 27 -9.98 10.01 14.43
C ALA A 27 -10.80 9.19 15.44
N ALA A 28 -12.02 9.64 15.77
CA ALA A 28 -12.90 8.94 16.70
C ALA A 28 -13.62 7.75 16.05
N ALA A 29 -13.84 7.79 14.74
CA ALA A 29 -14.58 6.74 14.03
C ALA A 29 -13.92 5.35 14.14
N PRO A 30 -12.61 5.16 13.92
CA PRO A 30 -11.97 3.87 14.14
C PRO A 30 -12.09 3.39 15.59
N ALA A 31 -11.87 4.29 16.55
CA ALA A 31 -11.92 3.96 17.97
C ALA A 31 -13.32 3.51 18.40
N SER A 32 -14.38 4.18 17.95
CA SER A 32 -15.75 3.80 18.28
C SER A 32 -16.19 2.46 17.67
N THR A 33 -15.60 2.10 16.53
CA THR A 33 -15.92 0.86 15.80
C THR A 33 -15.14 -0.34 16.34
N MET A 34 -13.89 -0.13 16.72
CA MET A 34 -12.94 -1.20 17.07
C MET A 34 -12.78 -1.39 18.59
N ASN A 35 -13.33 -0.48 19.39
CA ASN A 35 -13.21 -0.57 20.84
C ASN A 35 -13.96 -1.80 21.36
N SER A 36 -13.27 -2.57 22.17
CA SER A 36 -13.82 -3.69 22.91
C SER A 36 -13.48 -3.49 24.39
N ASP A 37 -14.49 -3.31 25.19
CA ASP A 37 -14.35 -3.09 26.62
C ASP A 37 -14.46 -4.41 27.39
N ALA A 38 -13.49 -4.62 28.29
CA ALA A 38 -13.55 -5.67 29.29
C ALA A 38 -13.08 -5.11 30.62
N ALA A 39 -13.64 -5.63 31.72
CA ALA A 39 -13.39 -5.10 33.06
C ALA A 39 -11.90 -5.05 33.49
N TYR A 40 -11.05 -5.85 32.86
CA TYR A 40 -9.60 -5.90 33.12
C TYR A 40 -8.79 -5.09 32.09
N LEU A 41 -9.42 -4.52 31.08
CA LEU A 41 -8.78 -3.72 30.03
C LEU A 41 -8.92 -2.24 30.36
N SER A 42 -8.09 -1.72 31.28
CA SER A 42 -7.98 -0.29 31.48
C SER A 42 -7.13 0.32 30.36
N GLY A 43 -7.67 1.27 29.65
CA GLY A 43 -6.93 2.00 28.61
C GLY A 43 -7.51 3.38 28.38
N THR A 44 -6.66 4.31 27.97
CA THR A 44 -7.08 5.63 27.51
C THR A 44 -7.77 5.53 26.17
N GLN A 45 -8.52 6.55 25.76
CA GLN A 45 -9.15 6.62 24.42
C GLN A 45 -8.15 6.44 23.28
N ASP A 46 -6.90 6.84 23.48
CA ASP A 46 -5.82 6.73 22.50
C ASP A 46 -5.09 5.38 22.53
N ALA A 47 -5.58 4.40 23.29
CA ALA A 47 -4.95 3.09 23.34
C ALA A 47 -4.99 2.40 21.97
N GLN A 48 -3.87 1.81 21.57
CA GLN A 48 -3.77 1.14 20.27
C GLN A 48 -4.80 0.02 20.05
N LYS A 49 -5.28 -0.60 21.12
CA LYS A 49 -6.36 -1.60 21.06
C LYS A 49 -7.64 -1.05 20.43
N ASN A 50 -7.90 0.25 20.56
CA ASN A 50 -9.09 0.92 20.03
C ASN A 50 -8.96 1.26 18.53
N LEU A 51 -7.80 1.05 17.94
CA LEU A 51 -7.52 1.37 16.53
C LEU A 51 -7.32 0.12 15.66
N ASN A 52 -7.53 -1.08 16.23
CA ASN A 52 -7.25 -2.34 15.57
C ASN A 52 -8.19 -3.43 16.04
N LEU A 53 -8.47 -4.39 15.17
CA LEU A 53 -9.30 -5.57 15.50
C LEU A 53 -8.55 -6.61 16.35
N GLU A 54 -7.22 -6.55 16.35
CA GLU A 54 -6.36 -7.49 17.09
C GLU A 54 -5.83 -6.84 18.36
N PHE A 55 -5.89 -7.53 19.48
CA PHE A 55 -5.29 -7.09 20.74
C PHE A 55 -3.77 -7.32 20.74
N SER A 56 -3.36 -8.58 20.86
CA SER A 56 -1.95 -8.97 20.76
C SER A 56 -1.61 -9.25 19.30
N ARG A 57 -0.66 -8.49 18.75
CA ARG A 57 -0.32 -8.57 17.33
C ARG A 57 1.15 -8.29 17.06
N ARG A 58 1.61 -8.72 15.91
CA ARG A 58 2.92 -8.33 15.41
C ARG A 58 2.99 -6.81 15.20
N PRO A 59 4.08 -6.14 15.58
CA PRO A 59 4.22 -4.68 15.49
C PRO A 59 4.51 -4.24 14.03
N ARG A 60 3.54 -4.42 13.15
CA ARG A 60 3.63 -4.16 11.71
C ARG A 60 3.96 -2.71 11.35
N GLY A 61 3.68 -1.78 12.25
CA GLY A 61 4.01 -0.37 12.06
C GLY A 61 5.51 -0.05 12.16
N ILE A 62 6.30 -0.88 12.86
CA ILE A 62 7.74 -0.61 13.06
C ILE A 62 8.52 -0.61 11.74
N PRO A 63 8.38 -1.60 10.83
CA PRO A 63 9.04 -1.56 9.52
C PRO A 63 8.62 -0.36 8.67
N ILE A 64 7.34 0.01 8.69
CA ILE A 64 6.83 1.18 7.96
C ILE A 64 7.45 2.48 8.53
N TRP A 65 7.44 2.62 9.86
CA TRP A 65 8.06 3.76 10.53
C TRP A 65 9.56 3.85 10.22
N ALA A 66 10.28 2.74 10.28
CA ALA A 66 11.70 2.69 9.99
C ALA A 66 12.01 3.10 8.54
N ALA A 67 11.24 2.60 7.57
CA ALA A 67 11.37 2.97 6.16
C ALA A 67 11.12 4.48 5.95
N LEU A 68 10.03 5.01 6.49
CA LEU A 68 9.70 6.43 6.40
C LEU A 68 10.74 7.32 7.09
N ARG A 69 11.25 6.88 8.23
CA ARG A 69 12.29 7.60 8.97
C ARG A 69 13.63 7.61 8.26
N ALA A 70 14.02 6.48 7.65
CA ALA A 70 15.27 6.35 6.91
C ALA A 70 15.25 7.13 5.59
N LEU A 71 14.16 7.06 4.84
CA LEU A 71 14.04 7.71 3.53
C LEU A 71 13.72 9.20 3.64
N GLY A 72 12.94 9.60 4.61
CA GLY A 72 12.38 10.95 4.70
C GLY A 72 11.45 11.27 3.53
N ARG A 73 10.94 12.49 3.48
CA ARG A 73 10.02 12.94 2.43
C ARG A 73 10.65 12.83 1.03
N SER A 74 11.89 13.29 0.88
CA SER A 74 12.59 13.30 -0.40
C SER A 74 12.92 11.88 -0.89
N GLY A 75 13.38 11.00 0.00
CA GLY A 75 13.67 9.61 -0.37
C GLY A 75 12.42 8.84 -0.78
N VAL A 76 11.28 9.05 -0.12
CA VAL A 76 10.00 8.47 -0.53
C VAL A 76 9.57 9.00 -1.90
N ALA A 77 9.65 10.31 -2.13
CA ALA A 77 9.32 10.91 -3.43
C ALA A 77 10.18 10.33 -4.55
N THR A 78 11.50 10.33 -4.39
CA THR A 78 12.46 9.76 -5.36
C THR A 78 12.18 8.28 -5.65
N MET A 79 11.85 7.50 -4.62
CA MET A 79 11.51 6.09 -4.78
C MET A 79 10.25 5.90 -5.63
N ILE A 80 9.19 6.68 -5.37
CA ILE A 80 7.94 6.63 -6.12
C ILE A 80 8.16 7.06 -7.57
N GLU A 81 8.86 8.17 -7.80
CA GLU A 81 9.19 8.66 -9.15
C GLU A 81 9.98 7.62 -9.95
N ARG A 82 10.96 6.96 -9.30
CA ARG A 82 11.71 5.87 -9.92
C ARG A 82 10.80 4.69 -10.31
N HIS A 83 9.86 4.28 -9.46
CA HIS A 83 8.93 3.20 -9.78
C HIS A 83 8.03 3.58 -10.97
N CYS A 84 7.57 4.83 -11.05
CA CYS A 84 6.78 5.31 -12.18
C CYS A 84 7.61 5.31 -13.48
N ALA A 85 8.85 5.78 -13.43
CA ALA A 85 9.76 5.77 -14.58
C ALA A 85 10.07 4.33 -15.05
N GLN A 86 10.29 3.41 -14.12
CA GLN A 86 10.49 2.00 -14.44
C GLN A 86 9.27 1.38 -15.12
N ALA A 87 8.06 1.66 -14.63
CA ALA A 87 6.83 1.17 -15.24
C ALA A 87 6.63 1.72 -16.66
N SER A 88 6.91 3.00 -16.88
CA SER A 88 6.85 3.62 -18.21
C SER A 88 7.84 2.94 -19.18
N ARG A 89 9.08 2.73 -18.74
CA ARG A 89 10.10 2.03 -19.54
C ARG A 89 9.73 0.59 -19.87
N ILE A 90 9.13 -0.14 -18.90
CA ILE A 90 8.63 -1.50 -19.12
C ILE A 90 7.50 -1.47 -20.16
N ALA A 91 6.57 -0.53 -20.06
CA ALA A 91 5.47 -0.40 -21.00
C ALA A 91 5.94 -0.09 -22.43
N GLU A 92 6.97 0.75 -22.57
CA GLU A 92 7.60 1.03 -23.86
C GLU A 92 8.24 -0.24 -24.44
N GLY A 93 9.10 -0.92 -23.69
CA GLY A 93 9.70 -2.17 -24.13
C GLY A 93 8.72 -3.27 -24.49
N LEU A 94 7.59 -3.36 -23.78
CA LEU A 94 6.52 -4.31 -24.12
C LEU A 94 5.85 -3.95 -25.45
N ARG A 95 5.59 -2.67 -25.73
CA ARG A 95 5.05 -2.22 -27.02
C ARG A 95 6.01 -2.52 -28.17
N ASP A 96 7.29 -2.25 -27.97
CA ASP A 96 8.35 -2.52 -28.96
C ASP A 96 8.48 -4.02 -29.23
N ALA A 97 8.21 -4.85 -28.24
CA ALA A 97 8.16 -6.31 -28.37
C ALA A 97 6.84 -6.85 -28.97
N GLY A 98 5.90 -5.97 -29.35
CA GLY A 98 4.65 -6.36 -30.00
C GLY A 98 3.49 -6.70 -29.05
N TYR A 99 3.64 -6.41 -27.75
CA TYR A 99 2.53 -6.57 -26.81
C TYR A 99 1.64 -5.33 -26.76
N GLU A 100 0.36 -5.53 -26.49
CA GLU A 100 -0.59 -4.43 -26.31
C GLU A 100 -0.62 -3.98 -24.83
N VAL A 101 -0.32 -2.70 -24.57
CA VAL A 101 -0.46 -2.09 -23.25
C VAL A 101 -1.82 -1.43 -23.17
N LEU A 102 -2.72 -1.99 -22.35
CA LEU A 102 -4.14 -1.68 -22.32
C LEU A 102 -4.48 -0.46 -21.47
N ASN A 103 -3.60 -0.03 -20.56
CA ASN A 103 -3.85 1.10 -19.69
C ASN A 103 -2.94 2.29 -19.99
N ARG A 104 -3.41 3.47 -19.62
CA ARG A 104 -2.52 4.62 -19.44
C ARG A 104 -1.66 4.39 -18.20
N VAL A 105 -0.36 4.26 -18.40
CA VAL A 105 0.61 4.07 -17.31
C VAL A 105 0.81 5.41 -16.60
N VAL A 106 0.25 5.54 -15.41
CA VAL A 106 0.32 6.76 -14.58
C VAL A 106 1.19 6.55 -13.35
N ILE A 107 1.15 5.34 -12.80
CA ILE A 107 1.93 4.92 -11.64
C ILE A 107 2.74 3.67 -12.00
N ASN A 108 2.85 2.70 -11.11
CA ASN A 108 3.73 1.53 -11.27
C ASN A 108 3.01 0.27 -11.81
N GLN A 109 1.86 0.41 -12.47
CA GLN A 109 1.11 -0.73 -13.00
C GLN A 109 1.02 -0.66 -14.52
N VAL A 110 1.33 -1.78 -15.17
CA VAL A 110 1.22 -1.97 -16.62
C VAL A 110 0.30 -3.17 -16.86
N LEU A 111 -0.81 -2.93 -17.55
CA LEU A 111 -1.73 -3.98 -17.97
C LEU A 111 -1.38 -4.35 -19.42
N VAL A 112 -1.04 -5.60 -19.66
CA VAL A 112 -0.54 -6.08 -20.95
C VAL A 112 -1.36 -7.25 -21.48
N ARG A 113 -1.49 -7.31 -22.79
CA ARG A 113 -2.08 -8.44 -23.52
C ARG A 113 -1.17 -8.85 -24.68
N ALA A 114 -1.04 -10.16 -24.90
CA ALA A 114 -0.42 -10.73 -26.10
C ALA A 114 -1.41 -10.74 -27.29
N ALA A 115 -0.98 -11.22 -28.45
CA ALA A 115 -1.81 -11.24 -29.66
C ALA A 115 -3.07 -12.11 -29.52
N THR A 116 -3.03 -13.16 -28.68
CA THR A 116 -4.18 -14.02 -28.37
C THR A 116 -4.34 -14.21 -26.87
N ASP A 117 -5.54 -14.60 -26.44
CA ASP A 117 -5.83 -14.87 -25.03
C ASP A 117 -5.02 -16.06 -24.52
N ASP A 118 -4.83 -17.10 -25.32
CA ASP A 118 -4.00 -18.26 -24.97
C ASP A 118 -2.55 -17.86 -24.71
N GLN A 119 -1.98 -16.99 -25.56
CA GLN A 119 -0.64 -16.45 -25.34
C GLN A 119 -0.59 -15.55 -24.10
N THR A 120 -1.63 -14.77 -23.85
CA THR A 120 -1.71 -13.92 -22.64
C THR A 120 -1.75 -14.76 -21.37
N VAL A 121 -2.45 -15.87 -21.39
CA VAL A 121 -2.47 -16.82 -20.25
C VAL A 121 -1.11 -17.51 -20.09
N ALA A 122 -0.41 -17.83 -21.18
CA ALA A 122 0.88 -18.53 -21.13
C ALA A 122 2.05 -17.69 -20.56
N ILE A 123 1.95 -16.34 -20.56
CA ILE A 123 2.97 -15.42 -19.98
C ILE A 123 2.72 -15.06 -18.51
N ARG A 124 1.79 -15.70 -17.85
CA ARG A 124 1.41 -15.48 -16.45
C ARG A 124 2.41 -16.00 -15.44
#